data_28b9edfbb32397c412dc7b65e644bee8
#
_entry.id   28b9edfbb32397c412dc7b65e644bee8
#
_cell.length_a   1.000
_cell.length_b   1.000
_cell.length_c   1.000
_cell.angle_alpha   90.00
_cell.angle_beta   90.00
_cell.angle_gamma   90.00
#
_symmetry.space_group_name_H-M   'P 1'
#
loop_
_entity.id
_entity.type
_entity.pdbx_description
1 polymer ?
#
loop_
_entity_poly.entity_id
_entity_poly.type
_entity_poly.pdbx_seq_one_letter_code
_entity_poly.pdbx_strand_id
1 'polypeptide(L)'
;MLRNEYPRPQFVRENWLNLNGTWDFDFDDKEEALTQHWEEDNYKLTHKIEVPFCFQSKRSGIHDTSFHDHCFYKRQFTLPETWDGRQILLHFGAIDYFCKVYIDESLCGEHEGGSASFTFDITDQLSSRNKVHSIAVYVEDPSTDETIPRGKQFWKEESSGIWYTQTSGIWQTVWMEPVDPVRITNVKMTSDFDQNTLNLETCFSKLLPDMTLEVKIMFDGELVCHDTYSVNSASVFKKSIYLAGDQIFYTNTHDEGRSWSPEHPGLYDISFTLRDDKRICDTADSYFGM
;
A
#
# COMPACT_ATOMS: atom_id res chain seq x y z
N MET A 1 12.45 -3.22 -15.46
CA MET A 1 12.50 -3.50 -14.01
C MET A 1 11.14 -3.16 -13.46
N LEU A 2 10.43 -4.16 -13.04
CA LEU A 2 9.06 -4.04 -12.53
C LEU A 2 9.18 -3.62 -11.07
N ARG A 3 8.90 -2.47 -10.66
CA ARG A 3 8.75 -2.00 -9.29
C ARG A 3 8.73 -3.12 -8.22
N ASN A 4 9.92 -3.67 -7.91
CA ASN A 4 10.06 -4.81 -6.98
C ASN A 4 10.36 -4.35 -5.55
N GLU A 5 10.55 -3.05 -5.34
CA GLU A 5 10.71 -2.45 -4.03
C GLU A 5 9.43 -2.58 -3.19
N TYR A 6 9.60 -2.70 -1.87
CA TYR A 6 8.46 -2.70 -0.95
C TYR A 6 7.65 -1.40 -1.09
N PRO A 7 6.32 -1.47 -1.32
CA PRO A 7 5.56 -0.30 -1.78
C PRO A 7 5.20 0.70 -0.68
N ARG A 8 5.37 0.36 0.59
CA ARG A 8 5.03 1.22 1.74
C ARG A 8 6.21 1.32 2.73
N PRO A 9 7.33 1.98 2.36
CA PRO A 9 8.55 1.97 3.16
C PRO A 9 8.41 2.58 4.56
N GLN A 10 7.39 3.42 4.80
CA GLN A 10 7.12 3.99 6.13
C GLN A 10 6.41 3.02 7.09
N PHE A 11 6.05 1.82 6.64
CA PHE A 11 5.42 0.81 7.47
C PHE A 11 5.63 -0.57 6.85
N VAL A 12 6.79 -1.17 7.11
CA VAL A 12 7.26 -2.38 6.46
C VAL A 12 6.93 -3.61 7.29
N ARG A 13 6.33 -4.62 6.66
CA ARG A 13 6.29 -6.00 7.16
C ARG A 13 7.13 -6.90 6.28
N GLU A 14 7.79 -7.89 6.90
CA GLU A 14 8.72 -8.78 6.20
C GLU A 14 8.04 -9.63 5.13
N ASN A 15 6.85 -10.13 5.45
CA ASN A 15 6.12 -11.05 4.57
C ASN A 15 5.17 -10.26 3.66
N TRP A 16 5.39 -10.34 2.36
CA TRP A 16 4.54 -9.73 1.35
C TRP A 16 4.70 -10.42 -0.01
N LEU A 17 3.74 -10.23 -0.89
CA LEU A 17 3.73 -10.76 -2.26
C LEU A 17 3.46 -9.64 -3.25
N ASN A 18 4.39 -9.44 -4.19
CA ASN A 18 4.23 -8.48 -5.28
C ASN A 18 3.39 -9.09 -6.40
N LEU A 19 2.30 -8.43 -6.78
CA LEU A 19 1.44 -8.80 -7.90
C LEU A 19 1.68 -7.96 -9.16
N ASN A 20 2.71 -7.12 -9.20
CA ASN A 20 3.11 -6.45 -10.43
C ASN A 20 3.59 -7.47 -11.47
N GLY A 21 3.56 -7.08 -12.74
CA GLY A 21 3.99 -7.92 -13.86
C GLY A 21 2.90 -8.07 -14.89
N THR A 22 2.96 -9.15 -15.65
CA THR A 22 2.03 -9.39 -16.75
C THR A 22 0.66 -9.84 -16.24
N TRP A 23 -0.39 -9.14 -16.66
CA TRP A 23 -1.79 -9.47 -16.45
C TRP A 23 -2.49 -9.69 -17.79
N ASP A 24 -3.55 -10.48 -17.80
CA ASP A 24 -4.52 -10.50 -18.89
C ASP A 24 -5.29 -9.17 -18.88
N PHE A 25 -5.65 -8.67 -20.07
CA PHE A 25 -6.26 -7.34 -20.23
C PHE A 25 -7.15 -7.28 -21.44
N ASP A 26 -8.26 -6.53 -21.34
CA ASP A 26 -9.05 -6.07 -22.48
C ASP A 26 -9.72 -4.74 -22.17
N PHE A 27 -10.00 -3.96 -23.21
CA PHE A 27 -10.92 -2.83 -23.15
C PHE A 27 -12.37 -3.32 -23.19
N ASP A 28 -13.25 -2.66 -22.46
CA ASP A 28 -14.68 -2.93 -22.44
C ASP A 28 -15.49 -1.76 -23.03
N ASP A 29 -15.15 -1.34 -24.25
CA ASP A 29 -15.79 -0.20 -24.92
C ASP A 29 -17.30 -0.39 -25.19
N LYS A 30 -17.83 -1.58 -24.93
CA LYS A 30 -19.25 -1.90 -25.07
C LYS A 30 -20.00 -1.99 -23.75
N GLU A 31 -19.29 -1.84 -22.62
CA GLU A 31 -19.83 -1.99 -21.28
C GLU A 31 -20.51 -3.36 -21.04
N GLU A 32 -19.91 -4.41 -21.61
CA GLU A 32 -20.43 -5.78 -21.53
C GLU A 32 -19.80 -6.61 -20.42
N ALA A 33 -18.65 -6.20 -19.87
CA ALA A 33 -17.85 -6.99 -18.95
C ALA A 33 -18.64 -7.50 -17.74
N LEU A 34 -19.38 -6.62 -17.08
CA LEU A 34 -20.17 -6.97 -15.90
C LEU A 34 -21.39 -7.82 -16.22
N THR A 35 -21.98 -7.65 -17.40
CA THR A 35 -23.16 -8.43 -17.84
C THR A 35 -22.80 -9.79 -18.41
N GLN A 36 -21.59 -9.93 -18.96
CA GLN A 36 -21.05 -11.17 -19.51
C GLN A 36 -20.13 -11.89 -18.52
N HIS A 37 -20.05 -11.43 -17.27
CA HIS A 37 -19.29 -12.07 -16.21
C HIS A 37 -17.82 -12.31 -16.58
N TRP A 38 -17.11 -11.24 -16.99
CA TRP A 38 -15.69 -11.37 -17.35
C TRP A 38 -14.80 -11.73 -16.13
N GLU A 39 -15.29 -11.56 -14.91
CA GLU A 39 -14.62 -12.00 -13.67
C GLU A 39 -14.47 -13.51 -13.58
N GLU A 40 -15.36 -14.30 -14.23
CA GLU A 40 -15.33 -15.75 -14.19
C GLU A 40 -14.06 -16.31 -14.85
N ASP A 41 -13.48 -17.36 -14.29
CA ASP A 41 -12.22 -17.96 -14.76
C ASP A 41 -12.29 -18.53 -16.17
N ASN A 42 -13.49 -18.91 -16.63
CA ASN A 42 -13.73 -19.41 -17.98
C ASN A 42 -13.66 -18.31 -19.05
N TYR A 43 -13.88 -17.03 -18.70
CA TYR A 43 -13.77 -15.92 -19.63
C TYR A 43 -12.30 -15.55 -19.88
N LYS A 44 -11.89 -15.48 -21.15
CA LYS A 44 -10.50 -15.22 -21.54
C LYS A 44 -10.35 -13.83 -22.14
N LEU A 45 -9.51 -13.01 -21.52
CA LEU A 45 -9.06 -11.76 -22.09
C LEU A 45 -8.00 -12.00 -23.16
N THR A 46 -7.91 -11.13 -24.15
CA THR A 46 -7.13 -11.37 -25.38
C THR A 46 -5.78 -10.69 -25.39
N HIS A 47 -5.61 -9.63 -24.59
CA HIS A 47 -4.36 -8.85 -24.51
C HIS A 47 -3.59 -9.16 -23.23
N LYS A 48 -2.38 -8.65 -23.17
CA LYS A 48 -1.53 -8.64 -21.96
C LYS A 48 -1.10 -7.23 -21.67
N ILE A 49 -1.06 -6.89 -20.39
CA ILE A 49 -0.59 -5.60 -19.89
C ILE A 49 0.43 -5.78 -18.79
N GLU A 50 1.44 -4.91 -18.72
CA GLU A 50 2.42 -4.89 -17.65
C GLU A 50 1.97 -3.92 -16.54
N VAL A 51 1.48 -4.46 -15.42
CA VAL A 51 1.12 -3.73 -14.20
C VAL A 51 2.41 -3.40 -13.42
N PRO A 52 2.60 -2.19 -12.89
CA PRO A 52 1.63 -1.10 -12.70
C PRO A 52 1.74 0.03 -13.74
N PHE A 53 1.76 -0.26 -15.00
CA PHE A 53 1.83 0.77 -16.02
C PHE A 53 0.46 0.94 -16.68
N CYS A 54 -0.08 2.16 -16.67
CA CYS A 54 -1.33 2.48 -17.35
C CYS A 54 -1.26 2.15 -18.84
N PHE A 55 -2.37 1.79 -19.46
CA PHE A 55 -2.38 1.31 -20.83
C PHE A 55 -1.89 2.36 -21.85
N GLN A 56 -1.96 3.66 -21.54
CA GLN A 56 -1.42 4.74 -22.38
C GLN A 56 0.12 4.73 -22.42
N SER A 57 0.77 4.14 -21.43
CA SER A 57 2.22 4.12 -21.30
C SER A 57 2.86 3.07 -22.23
N LYS A 58 4.02 3.38 -22.82
CA LYS A 58 4.81 2.40 -23.59
C LYS A 58 5.23 1.19 -22.77
N ARG A 59 5.43 1.36 -21.45
CA ARG A 59 5.86 0.28 -20.56
C ARG A 59 4.74 -0.72 -20.24
N SER A 60 3.50 -0.36 -20.45
CA SER A 60 2.38 -1.29 -20.28
C SER A 60 2.38 -2.41 -21.33
N GLY A 61 3.03 -2.19 -22.49
CA GLY A 61 2.96 -3.07 -23.65
C GLY A 61 1.74 -2.83 -24.56
N ILE A 62 0.76 -2.05 -24.13
CA ILE A 62 -0.42 -1.64 -24.90
C ILE A 62 -0.10 -0.36 -25.70
N HIS A 63 0.22 0.74 -25.02
CA HIS A 63 0.55 2.05 -25.59
C HIS A 63 -0.58 2.60 -26.47
N ASP A 64 -1.80 2.55 -26.00
CA ASP A 64 -2.95 3.20 -26.62
C ASP A 64 -3.28 4.49 -25.88
N THR A 65 -3.36 5.61 -26.57
CA THR A 65 -3.67 6.94 -26.01
C THR A 65 -5.07 7.41 -26.36
N SER A 66 -5.84 6.62 -27.12
CA SER A 66 -7.25 6.87 -27.36
C SER A 66 -8.08 6.66 -26.08
N PHE A 67 -9.29 7.18 -26.09
CA PHE A 67 -10.18 7.07 -24.94
C PHE A 67 -10.82 5.69 -24.86
N HIS A 68 -10.66 5.07 -23.71
CA HIS A 68 -11.30 3.83 -23.31
C HIS A 68 -11.75 4.00 -21.87
N ASP A 69 -13.04 4.28 -21.68
CA ASP A 69 -13.60 4.58 -20.38
C ASP A 69 -13.67 3.33 -19.46
N HIS A 70 -13.68 2.13 -20.06
CA HIS A 70 -13.76 0.88 -19.32
C HIS A 70 -12.67 -0.10 -19.74
N CYS A 71 -12.06 -0.77 -18.76
CA CYS A 71 -11.11 -1.85 -19.01
C CYS A 71 -11.16 -2.93 -17.93
N PHE A 72 -10.60 -4.08 -18.24
CA PHE A 72 -10.63 -5.25 -17.39
C PHE A 72 -9.27 -5.92 -17.30
N TYR A 73 -8.88 -6.31 -16.06
CA TYR A 73 -7.63 -6.97 -15.75
C TYR A 73 -7.90 -8.32 -15.11
N LYS A 74 -7.08 -9.33 -15.42
CA LYS A 74 -7.11 -10.63 -14.73
C LYS A 74 -5.71 -11.17 -14.51
N ARG A 75 -5.52 -11.88 -13.38
CA ARG A 75 -4.30 -12.59 -13.09
C ARG A 75 -4.55 -13.78 -12.18
N GLN A 76 -3.76 -14.83 -12.34
CA GLN A 76 -3.68 -15.91 -11.36
C GLN A 76 -2.51 -15.69 -10.40
N PHE A 77 -2.67 -16.14 -9.17
CA PHE A 77 -1.63 -16.10 -8.13
C PHE A 77 -1.72 -17.31 -7.20
N THR A 78 -0.66 -17.55 -6.44
CA THR A 78 -0.61 -18.54 -5.38
C THR A 78 -0.12 -17.89 -4.09
N LEU A 79 -0.65 -18.32 -2.96
CA LEU A 79 -0.18 -17.88 -1.65
C LEU A 79 0.88 -18.81 -1.11
N PRO A 80 1.90 -18.30 -0.39
CA PRO A 80 2.84 -19.14 0.35
C PRO A 80 2.09 -19.97 1.42
N GLU A 81 2.45 -21.25 1.57
CA GLU A 81 1.87 -22.13 2.59
C GLU A 81 2.04 -21.60 4.02
N THR A 82 3.08 -20.78 4.26
CA THR A 82 3.32 -20.11 5.54
C THR A 82 2.26 -19.07 5.92
N TRP A 83 1.35 -18.74 4.99
CA TRP A 83 0.27 -17.79 5.21
C TRP A 83 -1.05 -18.45 5.62
N ASP A 84 -1.07 -19.79 5.70
CA ASP A 84 -2.27 -20.53 6.10
C ASP A 84 -2.80 -20.04 7.46
N GLY A 85 -4.12 -19.80 7.51
CA GLY A 85 -4.82 -19.33 8.72
C GLY A 85 -4.57 -17.84 9.08
N ARG A 86 -3.84 -17.10 8.25
CA ARG A 86 -3.68 -15.65 8.40
C ARG A 86 -4.79 -14.90 7.67
N GLN A 87 -5.07 -13.66 8.13
CA GLN A 87 -5.81 -12.72 7.29
C GLN A 87 -4.92 -12.23 6.15
N ILE A 88 -5.49 -12.09 4.95
CA ILE A 88 -4.77 -11.64 3.77
C ILE A 88 -5.30 -10.29 3.34
N LEU A 89 -4.44 -9.29 3.36
CA LEU A 89 -4.74 -7.95 2.89
C LEU A 89 -4.22 -7.78 1.46
N LEU A 90 -5.11 -7.37 0.55
CA LEU A 90 -4.81 -6.98 -0.81
C LEU A 90 -4.76 -5.46 -0.89
N HIS A 91 -3.65 -4.93 -1.38
CA HIS A 91 -3.39 -3.50 -1.47
C HIS A 91 -3.23 -3.07 -2.92
N PHE A 92 -3.80 -1.92 -3.24
CA PHE A 92 -3.56 -1.18 -4.46
C PHE A 92 -2.95 0.18 -4.11
N GLY A 93 -1.83 0.52 -4.74
CA GLY A 93 -1.25 1.84 -4.59
C GLY A 93 -2.15 2.93 -5.18
N ALA A 94 -2.73 2.67 -6.35
CA ALA A 94 -3.81 3.46 -6.95
C ALA A 94 -4.38 2.78 -8.18
N ILE A 95 -5.67 3.00 -8.44
CA ILE A 95 -6.38 2.69 -9.69
C ILE A 95 -7.18 3.94 -10.07
N ASP A 96 -7.04 4.44 -11.28
CA ASP A 96 -7.82 5.57 -11.79
C ASP A 96 -8.96 5.06 -12.66
N TYR A 97 -10.22 5.36 -12.44
CA TYR A 97 -10.77 6.20 -11.37
C TYR A 97 -11.63 5.39 -10.39
N PHE A 98 -12.60 4.62 -10.88
CA PHE A 98 -13.45 3.67 -10.13
C PHE A 98 -13.05 2.24 -10.46
N CYS A 99 -13.16 1.33 -9.49
CA CYS A 99 -12.93 -0.09 -9.74
C CYS A 99 -13.80 -1.01 -8.89
N LYS A 100 -14.00 -2.23 -9.42
CA LYS A 100 -14.53 -3.39 -8.70
C LYS A 100 -13.45 -4.48 -8.69
N VAL A 101 -13.20 -5.05 -7.53
CA VAL A 101 -12.17 -6.08 -7.35
C VAL A 101 -12.80 -7.40 -6.95
N TYR A 102 -12.43 -8.46 -7.66
CA TYR A 102 -12.93 -9.82 -7.45
C TYR A 102 -11.77 -10.76 -7.11
N ILE A 103 -12.00 -11.66 -6.18
CA ILE A 103 -11.09 -12.80 -5.89
C ILE A 103 -11.90 -14.08 -6.02
N ASP A 104 -11.36 -15.06 -6.77
CA ASP A 104 -12.03 -16.32 -7.05
C ASP A 104 -13.51 -16.08 -7.47
N GLU A 105 -13.71 -15.16 -8.43
CA GLU A 105 -15.00 -14.73 -8.98
C GLU A 105 -15.92 -13.98 -7.99
N SER A 106 -15.53 -13.85 -6.72
CA SER A 106 -16.33 -13.18 -5.69
C SER A 106 -15.92 -11.72 -5.52
N LEU A 107 -16.88 -10.81 -5.54
CA LEU A 107 -16.65 -9.37 -5.31
C LEU A 107 -16.10 -9.13 -3.91
N CYS A 108 -14.91 -8.52 -3.83
CA CYS A 108 -14.30 -8.08 -2.58
C CYS A 108 -14.74 -6.69 -2.16
N GLY A 109 -14.93 -5.81 -3.13
CA GLY A 109 -15.33 -4.44 -2.89
C GLY A 109 -15.11 -3.53 -4.10
N GLU A 110 -15.42 -2.25 -3.88
CA GLU A 110 -15.32 -1.18 -4.85
C GLU A 110 -14.49 -0.04 -4.27
N HIS A 111 -13.84 0.73 -5.13
CA HIS A 111 -13.11 1.93 -4.76
C HIS A 111 -13.30 3.01 -5.80
N GLU A 112 -13.37 4.26 -5.34
CA GLU A 112 -13.44 5.46 -6.16
C GLU A 112 -12.34 6.45 -5.76
N GLY A 113 -11.61 6.97 -6.74
CA GLY A 113 -10.55 7.95 -6.52
C GLY A 113 -9.19 7.50 -7.05
N GLY A 114 -8.72 8.13 -8.13
CA GLY A 114 -7.56 7.70 -8.93
C GLY A 114 -6.18 7.84 -8.27
N SER A 115 -6.05 8.53 -7.13
CA SER A 115 -4.76 8.90 -6.56
C SER A 115 -4.55 8.41 -5.11
N ALA A 116 -5.51 7.70 -4.53
CA ALA A 116 -5.45 7.19 -3.17
C ALA A 116 -5.17 5.69 -3.16
N SER A 117 -4.33 5.25 -2.21
CA SER A 117 -4.16 3.82 -1.94
C SER A 117 -5.35 3.27 -1.15
N PHE A 118 -5.70 2.02 -1.42
CA PHE A 118 -6.78 1.33 -0.71
C PHE A 118 -6.45 -0.14 -0.48
N THR A 119 -7.22 -0.77 0.40
CA THR A 119 -6.95 -2.13 0.88
C THR A 119 -8.25 -2.89 1.08
N PHE A 120 -8.27 -4.15 0.65
CA PHE A 120 -9.33 -5.10 0.96
C PHE A 120 -8.80 -6.24 1.82
N ASP A 121 -9.55 -6.67 2.83
CA ASP A 121 -9.35 -7.96 3.47
C ASP A 121 -10.06 -9.01 2.59
N ILE A 122 -9.27 -9.87 1.96
CA ILE A 122 -9.76 -10.86 1.00
C ILE A 122 -9.84 -12.27 1.59
N THR A 123 -9.67 -12.40 2.90
CA THR A 123 -9.56 -13.70 3.59
C THR A 123 -10.78 -14.58 3.33
N ASP A 124 -11.98 -14.01 3.36
CA ASP A 124 -13.22 -14.76 3.20
C ASP A 124 -13.50 -15.16 1.74
N GLN A 125 -12.91 -14.44 0.76
CA GLN A 125 -13.05 -14.75 -0.66
C GLN A 125 -12.10 -15.85 -1.12
N LEU A 126 -10.98 -16.05 -0.40
CA LEU A 126 -10.01 -17.09 -0.74
C LEU A 126 -10.60 -18.46 -0.46
N SER A 127 -10.84 -19.25 -1.50
CA SER A 127 -11.30 -20.62 -1.35
C SER A 127 -10.18 -21.50 -0.75
N SER A 128 -10.41 -22.07 0.42
CA SER A 128 -9.45 -22.98 1.07
C SER A 128 -9.12 -24.23 0.24
N ARG A 129 -9.87 -24.47 -0.85
CA ARG A 129 -9.68 -25.62 -1.74
C ARG A 129 -8.79 -25.33 -2.94
N ASN A 130 -8.60 -24.06 -3.28
CA ASN A 130 -7.80 -23.66 -4.43
C ASN A 130 -6.34 -23.48 -4.01
N LYS A 131 -5.42 -24.08 -4.75
CA LYS A 131 -3.99 -23.76 -4.65
C LYS A 131 -3.59 -22.60 -5.54
N VAL A 132 -4.40 -22.33 -6.56
CA VAL A 132 -4.25 -21.19 -7.48
C VAL A 132 -5.51 -20.37 -7.38
N HIS A 133 -5.35 -19.11 -7.08
CA HIS A 133 -6.42 -18.12 -6.96
C HIS A 133 -6.42 -17.20 -8.17
N SER A 134 -7.57 -16.58 -8.44
CA SER A 134 -7.71 -15.55 -9.46
C SER A 134 -8.01 -14.20 -8.84
N ILE A 135 -7.47 -13.15 -9.44
CA ILE A 135 -7.85 -11.75 -9.20
C ILE A 135 -8.34 -11.16 -10.50
N ALA A 136 -9.49 -10.51 -10.46
CA ALA A 136 -10.05 -9.76 -11.58
C ALA A 136 -10.39 -8.34 -11.12
N VAL A 137 -10.14 -7.35 -11.98
CA VAL A 137 -10.38 -5.93 -11.69
C VAL A 137 -11.07 -5.30 -12.89
N TYR A 138 -12.30 -4.85 -12.66
CA TYR A 138 -13.01 -3.95 -13.55
C TYR A 138 -12.63 -2.52 -13.21
N VAL A 139 -12.40 -1.69 -14.21
CA VAL A 139 -12.08 -0.28 -14.06
C VAL A 139 -12.96 0.57 -14.95
N GLU A 140 -13.41 1.71 -14.40
CA GLU A 140 -14.12 2.77 -15.10
C GLU A 140 -13.39 4.10 -14.85
N ASP A 141 -12.97 4.78 -15.93
CA ASP A 141 -12.33 6.09 -15.91
C ASP A 141 -12.95 6.99 -17.00
N PRO A 142 -14.00 7.77 -16.68
CA PRO A 142 -14.70 8.61 -17.65
C PRO A 142 -13.78 9.66 -18.27
N SER A 143 -13.28 9.40 -19.47
CA SER A 143 -12.22 10.17 -20.14
C SER A 143 -12.55 11.65 -20.32
N THR A 144 -13.80 11.99 -20.57
CA THR A 144 -14.27 13.36 -20.88
C THR A 144 -14.97 14.05 -19.71
N ASP A 145 -15.17 13.39 -18.57
CA ASP A 145 -15.82 13.98 -17.42
C ASP A 145 -14.88 14.95 -16.68
N GLU A 146 -15.16 16.24 -16.77
CA GLU A 146 -14.40 17.30 -16.11
C GLU A 146 -14.78 17.50 -14.62
N THR A 147 -15.77 16.75 -14.11
CA THR A 147 -16.26 16.88 -12.73
C THR A 147 -15.53 16.00 -11.74
N ILE A 148 -14.82 14.97 -12.20
CA ILE A 148 -14.02 14.08 -11.34
C ILE A 148 -12.63 14.66 -11.09
N PRO A 149 -11.98 14.35 -9.93
CA PRO A 149 -10.61 14.78 -9.64
C PRO A 149 -9.61 14.09 -10.58
N ARG A 150 -9.11 14.80 -11.57
CA ARG A 150 -8.19 14.26 -12.59
C ARG A 150 -6.78 14.87 -12.59
N GLY A 151 -6.49 15.81 -11.69
CA GLY A 151 -5.21 16.49 -11.69
C GLY A 151 -4.96 17.25 -12.99
N LYS A 152 -3.84 16.98 -13.65
CA LYS A 152 -3.49 17.56 -14.96
C LYS A 152 -3.79 16.63 -16.14
N GLN A 153 -4.59 15.60 -15.98
CA GLN A 153 -5.02 14.74 -17.05
C GLN A 153 -5.99 15.48 -17.97
N PHE A 154 -5.78 15.37 -19.29
CA PHE A 154 -6.55 16.15 -20.26
C PHE A 154 -7.79 15.36 -20.69
N TRP A 155 -8.92 16.05 -20.82
CA TRP A 155 -10.19 15.51 -21.31
C TRP A 155 -10.30 15.52 -22.84
N LYS A 156 -9.16 15.61 -23.52
CA LYS A 156 -9.00 15.44 -24.98
C LYS A 156 -7.84 14.50 -25.24
N GLU A 157 -7.92 13.76 -26.34
CA GLU A 157 -6.92 12.74 -26.68
C GLU A 157 -5.50 13.29 -26.84
N GLU A 158 -5.36 14.50 -27.40
CA GLU A 158 -4.06 15.13 -27.62
C GLU A 158 -3.72 16.09 -26.46
N SER A 159 -2.63 15.80 -25.77
CA SER A 159 -2.11 16.69 -24.72
C SER A 159 -1.78 18.08 -25.24
N SER A 160 -2.07 19.13 -24.46
CA SER A 160 -1.86 20.51 -24.85
C SER A 160 -1.62 21.42 -23.65
N GLY A 161 -0.70 22.35 -23.79
CA GLY A 161 -0.38 23.34 -22.74
C GLY A 161 0.15 22.66 -21.48
N ILE A 162 -0.58 22.77 -20.38
CA ILE A 162 -0.25 22.16 -19.08
C ILE A 162 -0.95 20.81 -18.84
N TRP A 163 -1.72 20.34 -19.83
CA TRP A 163 -2.52 19.11 -19.71
C TRP A 163 -1.81 17.94 -20.37
N TYR A 164 -1.83 16.80 -19.70
CA TYR A 164 -1.12 15.58 -20.10
C TYR A 164 -2.07 14.47 -20.52
N THR A 165 -1.53 13.48 -21.21
CA THR A 165 -2.22 12.21 -21.48
C THR A 165 -2.77 11.61 -20.19
N GLN A 166 -3.94 11.00 -20.27
CA GLN A 166 -4.58 10.32 -19.14
C GLN A 166 -3.74 9.17 -18.61
N THR A 167 -4.05 8.78 -17.38
CA THR A 167 -3.45 7.66 -16.67
C THR A 167 -4.57 6.79 -16.12
N SER A 168 -5.11 5.91 -16.93
CA SER A 168 -6.28 5.11 -16.58
C SER A 168 -5.91 3.70 -16.11
N GLY A 169 -6.71 3.13 -15.23
CA GLY A 169 -6.53 1.78 -14.73
C GLY A 169 -5.50 1.66 -13.61
N ILE A 170 -4.91 0.48 -13.47
CA ILE A 170 -3.92 0.20 -12.42
C ILE A 170 -2.60 0.87 -12.77
N TRP A 171 -2.22 1.93 -12.03
CA TRP A 171 -0.99 2.67 -12.29
C TRP A 171 0.01 2.70 -11.13
N GLN A 172 -0.34 2.08 -10.01
CA GLN A 172 0.53 1.88 -8.85
C GLN A 172 0.58 0.39 -8.47
N THR A 173 1.59 0.01 -7.66
CA THR A 173 1.85 -1.37 -7.26
C THR A 173 0.62 -2.06 -6.67
N VAL A 174 0.40 -3.31 -7.09
CA VAL A 174 -0.55 -4.25 -6.49
C VAL A 174 0.23 -5.27 -5.67
N TRP A 175 -0.18 -5.49 -4.42
CA TRP A 175 0.55 -6.37 -3.52
C TRP A 175 -0.33 -6.92 -2.38
N MET A 176 0.15 -7.95 -1.71
CA MET A 176 -0.54 -8.61 -0.61
C MET A 176 0.38 -8.78 0.59
N GLU A 177 -0.20 -8.81 1.79
CA GLU A 177 0.50 -9.19 3.02
C GLU A 177 -0.39 -10.07 3.92
N PRO A 178 0.20 -11.08 4.62
CA PRO A 178 -0.49 -11.84 5.65
C PRO A 178 -0.41 -11.08 6.96
N VAL A 179 -1.53 -10.93 7.65
CA VAL A 179 -1.58 -10.22 8.92
C VAL A 179 -2.28 -11.03 10.01
N ASP A 180 -2.00 -10.69 11.25
CA ASP A 180 -2.78 -11.19 12.38
C ASP A 180 -4.08 -10.36 12.54
N PRO A 181 -5.19 -10.95 12.99
CA PRO A 181 -6.37 -10.18 13.37
C PRO A 181 -6.09 -9.10 14.42
N VAL A 182 -5.06 -9.30 15.24
CA VAL A 182 -4.56 -8.33 16.24
C VAL A 182 -3.25 -7.74 15.70
N ARG A 183 -3.32 -6.53 15.20
CA ARG A 183 -2.17 -5.89 14.53
C ARG A 183 -2.13 -4.38 14.70
N ILE A 184 -0.99 -3.80 14.43
CA ILE A 184 -0.81 -2.37 14.22
C ILE A 184 -1.39 -2.02 12.85
N THR A 185 -2.29 -1.05 12.78
CA THR A 185 -2.92 -0.65 11.52
C THR A 185 -2.30 0.62 10.94
N ASN A 186 -1.83 1.50 11.80
CA ASN A 186 -1.19 2.74 11.39
C ASN A 186 -0.25 3.25 12.49
N VAL A 187 0.79 3.92 12.07
CA VAL A 187 1.71 4.66 12.95
C VAL A 187 1.89 6.07 12.38
N LYS A 188 1.53 7.08 13.15
CA LYS A 188 1.85 8.47 12.85
C LYS A 188 2.99 8.92 13.74
N MET A 189 4.04 9.41 13.12
CA MET A 189 5.24 9.92 13.76
C MET A 189 5.35 11.43 13.48
N THR A 190 5.54 12.21 14.53
CA THR A 190 5.74 13.66 14.42
C THR A 190 6.96 14.05 15.23
N SER A 191 8.03 14.42 14.55
CA SER A 191 9.25 14.91 15.17
C SER A 191 9.03 16.31 15.74
N ASP A 192 9.44 16.53 16.99
CA ASP A 192 9.52 17.83 17.63
C ASP A 192 10.99 18.12 17.91
N PHE A 193 11.60 18.89 17.02
CA PHE A 193 13.02 19.20 17.07
C PHE A 193 13.40 20.01 18.32
N ASP A 194 12.59 21.00 18.69
CA ASP A 194 12.86 21.91 19.80
C ASP A 194 12.81 21.18 21.15
N GLN A 195 11.96 20.16 21.26
CA GLN A 195 11.81 19.36 22.47
C GLN A 195 12.64 18.07 22.44
N ASN A 196 13.35 17.77 21.35
CA ASN A 196 14.03 16.49 21.13
C ASN A 196 13.11 15.28 21.35
N THR A 197 11.89 15.34 20.87
CA THR A 197 10.92 14.28 21.08
C THR A 197 10.36 13.76 19.76
N LEU A 198 10.09 12.47 19.73
CA LEU A 198 9.22 11.83 18.76
C LEU A 198 7.83 11.66 19.37
N ASN A 199 6.83 12.31 18.79
CA ASN A 199 5.43 12.11 19.15
C ASN A 199 4.86 10.98 18.30
N LEU A 200 4.50 9.90 18.97
CA LEU A 200 4.02 8.65 18.37
C LEU A 200 2.53 8.48 18.62
N GLU A 201 1.76 8.24 17.54
CA GLU A 201 0.38 7.77 17.61
C GLU A 201 0.29 6.43 16.86
N THR A 202 -0.01 5.35 17.60
CA THR A 202 -0.12 4.00 17.05
C THR A 202 -1.57 3.53 17.12
N CYS A 203 -2.12 3.11 15.98
CA CYS A 203 -3.47 2.56 15.87
C CYS A 203 -3.42 1.03 15.77
N PHE A 204 -4.43 0.38 16.32
CA PHE A 204 -4.55 -1.08 16.33
C PHE A 204 -5.88 -1.51 15.72
N SER A 205 -5.90 -2.70 15.09
CA SER A 205 -7.14 -3.32 14.60
C SER A 205 -8.10 -3.66 15.75
N LYS A 206 -7.55 -4.25 16.79
CA LYS A 206 -8.16 -4.52 18.09
C LYS A 206 -7.07 -4.74 19.11
N LEU A 207 -7.39 -4.62 20.39
CA LEU A 207 -6.53 -4.99 21.51
C LEU A 207 -7.18 -6.08 22.35
N LEU A 208 -6.34 -6.97 22.84
CA LEU A 208 -6.68 -7.96 23.86
C LEU A 208 -6.18 -7.47 25.25
N PRO A 209 -6.66 -8.03 26.35
CA PRO A 209 -6.05 -7.78 27.66
C PRO A 209 -4.56 -8.11 27.66
N ASP A 210 -3.81 -7.38 28.49
CA ASP A 210 -2.38 -7.65 28.76
C ASP A 210 -1.45 -7.57 27.54
N MET A 211 -1.79 -6.71 26.58
CA MET A 211 -0.93 -6.46 25.42
C MET A 211 0.15 -5.41 25.70
N THR A 212 1.29 -5.60 25.05
CA THR A 212 2.40 -4.68 25.08
C THR A 212 2.84 -4.27 23.69
N LEU A 213 3.25 -3.02 23.57
CA LEU A 213 3.92 -2.45 22.40
C LEU A 213 5.38 -2.17 22.77
N GLU A 214 6.29 -2.89 22.18
CA GLU A 214 7.73 -2.64 22.23
C GLU A 214 8.11 -1.68 21.09
N VAL A 215 8.86 -0.64 21.40
CA VAL A 215 9.36 0.36 20.45
C VAL A 215 10.87 0.43 20.60
N LYS A 216 11.59 0.19 19.51
CA LYS A 216 13.04 0.27 19.45
C LYS A 216 13.44 1.30 18.39
N ILE A 217 14.28 2.26 18.78
CA ILE A 217 14.79 3.33 17.91
C ILE A 217 16.30 3.20 17.81
N MET A 218 16.80 3.21 16.58
CA MET A 218 18.22 3.14 16.26
C MET A 218 18.63 4.35 15.42
N PHE A 219 19.89 4.76 15.51
CA PHE A 219 20.49 5.73 14.60
C PHE A 219 21.91 5.25 14.24
N ASP A 220 22.16 5.07 12.96
CA ASP A 220 23.44 4.58 12.44
C ASP A 220 23.95 3.31 13.15
N GLY A 221 23.02 2.38 13.42
CA GLY A 221 23.29 1.13 14.12
C GLY A 221 23.42 1.23 15.65
N GLU A 222 23.36 2.43 16.23
CA GLU A 222 23.38 2.65 17.68
C GLU A 222 21.97 2.68 18.26
N LEU A 223 21.82 2.07 19.45
CA LEU A 223 20.55 2.09 20.19
C LEU A 223 20.31 3.48 20.80
N VAL A 224 19.19 4.12 20.42
CA VAL A 224 18.76 5.41 20.95
C VAL A 224 17.70 5.25 22.04
N CYS A 225 16.71 4.39 21.79
CA CYS A 225 15.63 4.14 22.73
C CYS A 225 15.13 2.69 22.58
N HIS A 226 14.78 2.05 23.70
CA HIS A 226 14.14 0.73 23.69
C HIS A 226 13.17 0.66 24.88
N ASP A 227 11.91 0.84 24.59
CA ASP A 227 10.85 0.90 25.59
C ASP A 227 9.75 -0.10 25.30
N THR A 228 9.07 -0.53 26.36
CA THR A 228 7.88 -1.39 26.28
C THR A 228 6.72 -0.72 27.02
N TYR A 229 5.59 -0.61 26.34
CA TYR A 229 4.40 0.05 26.84
C TYR A 229 3.23 -0.92 26.93
N SER A 230 2.45 -0.84 28.02
CA SER A 230 1.17 -1.52 28.13
C SER A 230 0.11 -0.79 27.29
N VAL A 231 -0.63 -1.52 26.43
CA VAL A 231 -1.59 -0.96 25.45
C VAL A 231 -2.98 -1.61 25.59
N ASN A 232 -3.46 -1.74 26.82
CA ASN A 232 -4.57 -2.63 27.17
C ASN A 232 -5.99 -2.17 26.86
N SER A 233 -6.24 -0.93 26.40
CA SER A 233 -7.62 -0.46 26.37
C SER A 233 -7.98 0.61 25.34
N ALA A 234 -7.04 1.12 24.59
CA ALA A 234 -7.31 2.18 23.63
C ALA A 234 -6.99 1.72 22.20
N SER A 235 -7.91 1.95 21.26
CA SER A 235 -7.65 1.72 19.83
C SER A 235 -6.50 2.59 19.27
N VAL A 236 -6.14 3.64 20.00
CA VAL A 236 -5.03 4.55 19.66
C VAL A 236 -4.15 4.73 20.91
N PHE A 237 -2.88 4.41 20.80
CA PHE A 237 -1.86 4.67 21.80
C PHE A 237 -1.07 5.91 21.40
N LYS A 238 -0.86 6.83 22.35
CA LYS A 238 -0.08 8.07 22.14
C LYS A 238 1.06 8.16 23.14
N LYS A 239 2.25 8.49 22.65
CA LYS A 239 3.44 8.64 23.48
C LYS A 239 4.39 9.68 22.89
N SER A 240 4.95 10.54 23.76
CA SER A 240 6.13 11.33 23.42
C SER A 240 7.36 10.60 23.93
N ILE A 241 8.31 10.33 23.05
CA ILE A 241 9.57 9.65 23.36
C ILE A 241 10.69 10.68 23.27
N TYR A 242 11.40 10.89 24.36
CA TYR A 242 12.57 11.74 24.39
C TYR A 242 13.75 11.01 23.75
N LEU A 243 14.29 11.62 22.71
CA LEU A 243 15.45 11.09 22.01
C LEU A 243 16.70 11.62 22.70
N ALA A 244 17.21 10.87 23.66
CA ALA A 244 18.33 11.28 24.49
C ALA A 244 19.58 11.56 23.66
N GLY A 245 20.27 12.62 24.00
CA GLY A 245 21.64 12.91 23.57
C GLY A 245 21.87 14.37 23.26
N ASP A 246 22.94 14.87 23.80
CA ASP A 246 23.46 16.22 23.54
C ASP A 246 23.77 16.44 22.04
N GLN A 247 23.91 15.37 21.29
CA GLN A 247 24.26 15.41 19.87
C GLN A 247 23.22 16.07 18.98
N ILE A 248 21.93 16.08 19.36
CA ILE A 248 20.90 16.77 18.60
C ILE A 248 21.06 18.29 18.69
N PHE A 249 21.52 18.82 19.81
CA PHE A 249 21.74 20.24 20.02
C PHE A 249 22.94 20.81 19.24
N TYR A 250 23.93 19.98 18.93
CA TYR A 250 25.13 20.41 18.23
C TYR A 250 24.94 20.50 16.71
N THR A 251 23.87 19.97 16.16
CA THR A 251 23.63 19.95 14.70
C THR A 251 23.38 21.29 14.07
N ASN A 252 22.88 22.26 14.81
CA ASN A 252 22.69 23.62 14.27
C ASN A 252 24.01 24.35 13.96
N THR A 253 25.16 23.77 14.32
CA THR A 253 26.46 24.43 14.19
C THR A 253 27.54 23.63 13.47
N HIS A 254 27.41 22.28 13.33
CA HIS A 254 28.56 21.46 12.96
C HIS A 254 28.24 20.15 12.27
N ASP A 255 27.37 20.05 11.34
CA ASP A 255 27.20 18.89 10.42
C ASP A 255 27.30 17.44 10.99
N GLU A 256 27.57 17.25 12.27
CA GLU A 256 27.88 15.98 12.94
C GLU A 256 26.79 15.53 13.91
N GLY A 257 25.53 15.74 13.61
CA GLY A 257 24.48 15.32 14.52
C GLY A 257 23.45 14.40 13.91
N ARG A 258 22.48 14.04 14.73
CA ARG A 258 21.40 13.11 14.37
C ARG A 258 20.20 13.81 13.73
N SER A 259 20.33 15.08 13.30
CA SER A 259 19.27 15.79 12.58
C SER A 259 19.37 15.56 11.08
N TRP A 260 18.23 15.61 10.43
CA TRP A 260 18.14 15.49 8.97
C TRP A 260 18.36 16.85 8.30
N SER A 261 19.18 16.89 7.28
CA SER A 261 19.25 17.98 6.30
C SER A 261 19.51 17.39 4.91
N PRO A 262 19.32 18.14 3.83
CA PRO A 262 19.67 17.67 2.47
C PRO A 262 21.15 17.27 2.32
N GLU A 263 22.03 17.93 3.05
CA GLU A 263 23.48 17.67 3.06
C GLU A 263 23.81 16.44 3.93
N HIS A 264 23.04 16.22 5.01
CA HIS A 264 23.18 15.12 5.95
C HIS A 264 21.84 14.46 6.19
N PRO A 265 21.36 13.58 5.28
CA PRO A 265 20.02 13.00 5.35
C PRO A 265 19.95 11.84 6.36
N GLY A 266 20.36 12.11 7.61
CA GLY A 266 20.32 11.14 8.69
C GLY A 266 18.89 10.74 9.06
N LEU A 267 18.62 9.45 9.10
CA LEU A 267 17.31 8.89 9.49
C LEU A 267 17.48 7.97 10.69
N TYR A 268 16.48 7.99 11.54
CA TYR A 268 16.32 7.01 12.60
C TYR A 268 15.53 5.82 12.06
N ASP A 269 16.01 4.62 12.33
CA ASP A 269 15.22 3.40 12.18
C ASP A 269 14.37 3.20 13.42
N ILE A 270 13.12 2.81 13.24
CA ILE A 270 12.20 2.48 14.31
C ILE A 270 11.48 1.18 14.02
N SER A 271 11.46 0.29 15.01
CA SER A 271 10.73 -0.96 14.94
C SER A 271 9.68 -1.06 16.03
N PHE A 272 8.57 -1.67 15.70
CA PHE A 272 7.41 -1.90 16.55
C PHE A 272 7.18 -3.40 16.67
N THR A 273 6.99 -3.90 17.91
CA THR A 273 6.58 -5.27 18.16
C THR A 273 5.37 -5.26 19.08
N LEU A 274 4.23 -5.71 18.54
CA LEU A 274 3.00 -5.91 19.30
C LEU A 274 2.92 -7.36 19.76
N ARG A 275 2.75 -7.59 21.05
CA ARG A 275 2.66 -8.93 21.63
C ARG A 275 1.60 -9.05 22.72
N ASP A 276 1.04 -10.22 22.85
CA ASP A 276 0.35 -10.67 24.06
C ASP A 276 1.32 -11.48 24.97
N ASP A 277 0.83 -12.01 26.07
CA ASP A 277 1.64 -12.80 27.01
C ASP A 277 2.30 -14.05 26.41
N LYS A 278 1.83 -14.51 25.25
CA LYS A 278 2.19 -15.82 24.67
C LYS A 278 2.97 -15.72 23.38
N ARG A 279 2.71 -14.67 22.56
CA ARG A 279 3.27 -14.58 21.21
C ARG A 279 3.42 -13.14 20.72
N ILE A 280 4.24 -12.99 19.69
CA ILE A 280 4.26 -11.79 18.85
C ILE A 280 3.05 -11.85 17.92
N CYS A 281 2.21 -10.81 17.98
CA CYS A 281 1.05 -10.65 17.11
C CYS A 281 1.41 -9.93 15.82
N ASP A 282 2.23 -8.87 15.91
CA ASP A 282 2.64 -8.09 14.75
C ASP A 282 4.01 -7.46 14.94
N THR A 283 4.72 -7.26 13.84
CA THR A 283 5.95 -6.48 13.78
C THR A 283 5.89 -5.55 12.59
N ALA A 284 6.40 -4.34 12.75
CA ALA A 284 6.52 -3.39 11.67
C ALA A 284 7.77 -2.53 11.85
N ASP A 285 8.46 -2.26 10.74
CA ASP A 285 9.61 -1.37 10.69
C ASP A 285 9.25 -0.08 9.96
N SER A 286 9.91 1.00 10.38
CA SER A 286 9.72 2.33 9.81
C SER A 286 10.97 3.18 9.99
N TYR A 287 10.89 4.43 9.60
CA TYR A 287 11.95 5.41 9.79
C TYR A 287 11.37 6.82 9.99
N PHE A 288 12.16 7.71 10.59
CA PHE A 288 11.82 9.12 10.70
C PHE A 288 13.08 10.00 10.69
N GLY A 289 12.92 11.28 10.40
CA GLY A 289 13.96 12.30 10.52
C GLY A 289 13.65 13.30 11.63
N MET A 290 14.70 13.81 12.26
CA MET A 290 14.64 14.94 13.20
C MET A 290 15.07 16.23 12.52
#